data_c8be9f230b6d4d91869573c83df88f1d
#
_entry.id   c8be9f230b6d4d91869573c83df88f1d
#
_cell.length_a   1.000
_cell.length_b   1.000
_cell.length_c   1.000
_cell.angle_alpha   90.00
_cell.angle_beta   90.00
_cell.angle_gamma   90.00
#
_symmetry.space_group_name_H-M   'P 1'
#
loop_
_entity.id
_entity.type
_entity.pdbx_description
1 polymer ?
#
loop_
_entity_poly.entity_id
_entity_poly.type
_entity_poly.pdbx_seq_one_letter_code
_entity_poly.pdbx_strand_id
1 'polypeptide(L)'
;MTLLDVQHVKKIYKTRFKGNQVEALKDIYFTVDKGDYVAIMGESGSGKSTLLNILAMLDKPTAGRVYLNGMDTATIKNKDASSFRRERLGFVFQDFNLLDTLSVKDNILLPLVLSRRPLKQMMTQVDAISRQLGIHSLLEKYPYEISGGQKQRVAVARAIITQPEILLADEPTGALDSKSSAALLDVFDAINTTGQTILMVTHSTAAASRAKRVLFIKDGILYNQIFKGDKSEHQMFQEISDTLTAMASEVN
;
A
#
# COMPACT_ATOMS: atom_id res chain seq x y z
N MET A 1 6.03 18.61 2.27
CA MET A 1 6.37 18.26 3.68
C MET A 1 6.48 16.75 3.76
N THR A 2 7.68 16.26 4.08
CA THR A 2 7.98 14.82 4.08
C THR A 2 7.17 14.08 5.13
N LEU A 3 6.41 13.08 4.69
CA LEU A 3 5.62 12.20 5.52
C LEU A 3 6.36 10.90 5.85
N LEU A 4 6.92 10.25 4.82
CA LEU A 4 7.70 9.01 4.96
C LEU A 4 9.14 9.30 4.51
N ASP A 5 10.11 8.95 5.33
CA ASP A 5 11.54 9.04 5.02
C ASP A 5 12.20 7.69 5.27
N VAL A 6 12.69 7.08 4.22
CA VAL A 6 13.35 5.77 4.20
C VAL A 6 14.84 6.00 4.00
N GLN A 7 15.64 5.69 5.00
CA GLN A 7 17.06 5.99 5.04
C GLN A 7 17.90 4.71 5.04
N HIS A 8 18.52 4.40 3.89
CA HIS A 8 19.50 3.31 3.71
C HIS A 8 19.05 1.97 4.30
N VAL A 9 17.79 1.61 4.02
CA VAL A 9 17.17 0.40 4.56
C VAL A 9 17.78 -0.84 3.91
N LYS A 10 18.29 -1.74 4.78
CA LYS A 10 18.85 -3.03 4.45
C LYS A 10 18.06 -4.14 5.13
N LYS A 11 17.83 -5.25 4.42
CA LYS A 11 17.19 -6.44 5.00
C LYS A 11 17.89 -7.70 4.57
N ILE A 12 18.36 -8.46 5.57
CA ILE A 12 18.99 -9.77 5.40
C ILE A 12 18.16 -10.79 6.18
N TYR A 13 17.68 -11.81 5.48
CA TYR A 13 17.06 -12.99 6.08
C TYR A 13 18.12 -14.06 6.29
N LYS A 14 18.18 -14.61 7.52
CA LYS A 14 19.06 -15.72 7.87
C LYS A 14 18.23 -17.01 7.95
N THR A 15 18.61 -18.02 7.16
CA THR A 15 17.97 -19.34 7.29
C THR A 15 18.48 -20.07 8.53
N ARG A 16 17.59 -20.82 9.20
CA ARG A 16 17.95 -21.59 10.40
C ARG A 16 18.96 -22.72 10.16
N PHE A 17 19.08 -23.17 8.90
CA PHE A 17 19.96 -24.26 8.51
C PHE A 17 21.06 -23.78 7.59
N LYS A 18 22.34 -23.99 7.95
CA LYS A 18 23.55 -23.79 7.15
C LYS A 18 23.81 -22.38 6.58
N GLY A 19 23.68 -21.34 7.39
CA GLY A 19 24.40 -20.07 7.08
C GLY A 19 24.01 -19.33 5.79
N ASN A 20 23.04 -19.80 5.01
CA ASN A 20 22.59 -19.09 3.82
C ASN A 20 21.86 -17.81 4.24
N GLN A 21 22.35 -16.70 3.75
CA GLN A 21 21.76 -15.38 3.93
C GLN A 21 21.16 -14.93 2.60
N VAL A 22 19.93 -14.41 2.66
CA VAL A 22 19.29 -13.77 1.52
C VAL A 22 19.20 -12.28 1.82
N GLU A 23 19.93 -11.48 1.06
CA GLU A 23 19.89 -10.03 1.15
C GLU A 23 18.75 -9.52 0.27
N ALA A 24 17.58 -9.37 0.88
CA ALA A 24 16.36 -8.95 0.19
C ALA A 24 16.34 -7.45 -0.13
N LEU A 25 16.95 -6.63 0.72
CA LEU A 25 17.16 -5.20 0.48
C LEU A 25 18.61 -4.89 0.82
N LYS A 26 19.29 -4.17 -0.09
CA LYS A 26 20.71 -3.82 0.05
C LYS A 26 20.92 -2.39 0.52
N ASP A 27 20.23 -1.46 -0.16
CA ASP A 27 20.30 -0.03 0.15
C ASP A 27 19.10 0.69 -0.48
N ILE A 28 18.03 0.84 0.30
CA ILE A 28 16.83 1.54 -0.15
C ILE A 28 16.73 2.88 0.55
N TYR A 29 16.66 3.95 -0.24
CA TYR A 29 16.46 5.30 0.29
C TYR A 29 15.54 6.11 -0.62
N PHE A 30 14.51 6.71 -0.06
CA PHE A 30 13.59 7.63 -0.72
C PHE A 30 12.71 8.35 0.30
N THR A 31 12.09 9.43 -0.13
CA THR A 31 11.09 10.16 0.67
C THR A 31 9.74 10.15 -0.04
N VAL A 32 8.65 10.31 0.74
CA VAL A 32 7.29 10.52 0.24
C VAL A 32 6.71 11.72 0.97
N ASP A 33 6.20 12.69 0.22
CA ASP A 33 5.55 13.86 0.80
C ASP A 33 4.05 13.62 1.07
N LYS A 34 3.45 14.44 1.94
CA LYS A 34 2.01 14.37 2.21
C LYS A 34 1.23 14.63 0.92
N GLY A 35 0.24 13.78 0.65
CA GLY A 35 -0.59 13.85 -0.55
C GLY A 35 0.06 13.27 -1.81
N ASP A 36 1.24 12.67 -1.69
CA ASP A 36 1.84 11.95 -2.81
C ASP A 36 1.09 10.66 -3.12
N TYR A 37 1.14 10.27 -4.40
CA TYR A 37 0.78 8.94 -4.85
C TYR A 37 2.00 8.32 -5.52
N VAL A 38 2.63 7.37 -4.83
CA VAL A 38 3.87 6.72 -5.26
C VAL A 38 3.59 5.26 -5.59
N ALA A 39 4.03 4.81 -6.75
CA ALA A 39 4.06 3.39 -7.11
C ALA A 39 5.48 2.83 -6.96
N ILE A 40 5.61 1.59 -6.51
CA ILE A 40 6.86 0.83 -6.46
C ILE A 40 6.72 -0.34 -7.40
N MET A 41 7.62 -0.41 -8.38
CA MET A 41 7.69 -1.46 -9.38
C MET A 41 9.03 -2.19 -9.34
N GLY A 42 9.10 -3.33 -10.01
CA GLY A 42 10.31 -4.15 -10.14
C GLY A 42 9.96 -5.62 -10.36
N GLU A 43 10.96 -6.43 -10.67
CA GLU A 43 10.79 -7.86 -10.92
C GLU A 43 10.34 -8.63 -9.68
N SER A 44 9.84 -9.85 -9.87
CA SER A 44 9.57 -10.76 -8.77
C SER A 44 10.85 -11.03 -7.98
N GLY A 45 10.80 -10.99 -6.66
CA GLY A 45 11.97 -11.17 -5.80
C GLY A 45 12.87 -9.94 -5.62
N SER A 46 12.58 -8.78 -6.25
CA SER A 46 13.41 -7.57 -6.09
C SER A 46 13.36 -6.90 -4.71
N GLY A 47 12.50 -7.38 -3.79
CA GLY A 47 12.40 -6.88 -2.42
C GLY A 47 11.19 -6.00 -2.12
N LYS A 48 10.27 -5.77 -3.06
CA LYS A 48 9.10 -4.86 -2.89
C LYS A 48 8.22 -5.22 -1.69
N SER A 49 7.78 -6.47 -1.58
CA SER A 49 6.95 -6.92 -0.45
C SER A 49 7.73 -6.87 0.87
N THR A 50 9.04 -7.15 0.84
CA THR A 50 9.91 -6.97 2.02
C THR A 50 9.95 -5.51 2.46
N LEU A 51 10.13 -4.58 1.52
CA LEU A 51 10.10 -3.16 1.80
C LEU A 51 8.73 -2.75 2.37
N LEU A 52 7.64 -3.15 1.72
CA LEU A 52 6.29 -2.83 2.18
C LEU A 52 6.00 -3.36 3.59
N ASN A 53 6.46 -4.58 3.92
CA ASN A 53 6.34 -5.14 5.27
C ASN A 53 7.13 -4.33 6.32
N ILE A 54 8.30 -3.81 5.96
CA ILE A 54 9.07 -2.93 6.85
C ILE A 54 8.33 -1.61 7.05
N LEU A 55 7.82 -0.98 5.99
CA LEU A 55 7.05 0.26 6.06
C LEU A 55 5.75 0.08 6.86
N ALA A 56 5.12 -1.09 6.75
CA ALA A 56 3.95 -1.48 7.54
C ALA A 56 4.29 -1.86 9.00
N MET A 57 5.56 -1.85 9.38
CA MET A 57 6.03 -2.32 10.70
C MET A 57 5.61 -3.77 11.01
N LEU A 58 5.46 -4.61 10.00
CA LEU A 58 5.25 -6.07 10.11
C LEU A 58 6.59 -6.79 10.21
N ASP A 59 7.65 -6.18 9.68
CA ASP A 59 9.03 -6.64 9.78
C ASP A 59 9.96 -5.47 10.17
N LYS A 60 11.19 -5.77 10.58
CA LYS A 60 12.20 -4.77 10.95
C LYS A 60 13.35 -4.79 9.96
N PRO A 61 13.91 -3.64 9.60
CA PRO A 61 15.13 -3.59 8.82
C PRO A 61 16.30 -4.19 9.60
N THR A 62 17.28 -4.76 8.89
CA THR A 62 18.55 -5.20 9.50
C THR A 62 19.47 -4.01 9.78
N ALA A 63 19.43 -2.99 8.91
CA ALA A 63 20.11 -1.71 9.07
C ALA A 63 19.30 -0.60 8.37
N GLY A 64 19.66 0.65 8.59
CA GLY A 64 18.92 1.80 8.11
C GLY A 64 17.74 2.16 9.04
N ARG A 65 16.97 3.17 8.64
CA ARG A 65 15.84 3.69 9.44
C ARG A 65 14.65 4.07 8.56
N VAL A 66 13.48 4.02 9.16
CA VAL A 66 12.23 4.50 8.56
C VAL A 66 11.58 5.49 9.51
N TYR A 67 11.30 6.69 9.00
CA TYR A 67 10.58 7.72 9.76
C TYR A 67 9.20 7.92 9.14
N LEU A 68 8.17 7.93 9.98
CA LEU A 68 6.83 8.33 9.60
C LEU A 68 6.47 9.61 10.35
N ASN A 69 6.20 10.68 9.60
CA ASN A 69 5.89 12.01 10.12
C ASN A 69 6.93 12.49 11.17
N GLY A 70 8.22 12.26 10.86
CA GLY A 70 9.36 12.59 11.71
C GLY A 70 9.62 11.64 12.88
N MET A 71 8.78 10.62 13.10
CA MET A 71 8.95 9.64 14.16
C MET A 71 9.72 8.41 13.63
N ASP A 72 10.83 8.05 14.25
CA ASP A 72 11.58 6.82 13.96
C ASP A 72 10.73 5.60 14.37
N THR A 73 10.32 4.79 13.38
CA THR A 73 9.48 3.60 13.62
C THR A 73 10.16 2.54 14.48
N ALA A 74 11.49 2.52 14.55
CA ALA A 74 12.25 1.60 15.39
C ALA A 74 12.09 1.89 16.89
N THR A 75 11.71 3.11 17.26
CA THR A 75 11.50 3.52 18.67
C THR A 75 10.15 3.05 19.22
N ILE A 76 9.24 2.60 18.36
CA ILE A 76 7.91 2.17 18.76
C ILE A 76 8.01 0.80 19.44
N LYS A 77 7.57 0.74 20.70
CA LYS A 77 7.61 -0.50 21.48
C LYS A 77 6.65 -1.55 20.91
N ASN A 78 7.02 -2.81 20.99
CA ASN A 78 6.21 -3.92 20.45
C ASN A 78 4.75 -3.92 20.95
N LYS A 79 4.52 -3.54 22.21
CA LYS A 79 3.17 -3.43 22.79
C LYS A 79 2.31 -2.35 22.14
N ASP A 80 2.93 -1.30 21.61
CA ASP A 80 2.25 -0.13 21.02
C ASP A 80 2.17 -0.23 19.48
N ALA A 81 2.93 -1.16 18.87
CA ALA A 81 3.05 -1.30 17.44
C ALA A 81 1.70 -1.59 16.73
N SER A 82 0.85 -2.42 17.35
CA SER A 82 -0.48 -2.74 16.79
C SER A 82 -1.43 -1.53 16.80
N SER A 83 -1.38 -0.71 17.86
CA SER A 83 -2.15 0.52 17.95
C SER A 83 -1.64 1.55 16.93
N PHE A 84 -0.34 1.70 16.83
CA PHE A 84 0.30 2.60 15.85
C PHE A 84 -0.10 2.23 14.41
N ARG A 85 0.04 0.95 14.02
CA ARG A 85 -0.37 0.49 12.69
C ARG A 85 -1.84 0.81 12.41
N ARG A 86 -2.74 0.48 13.35
CA ARG A 86 -4.17 0.67 13.20
C ARG A 86 -4.57 2.14 13.08
N GLU A 87 -3.86 3.05 13.74
CA GLU A 87 -4.19 4.46 13.78
C GLU A 87 -3.49 5.30 12.70
N ARG A 88 -2.29 4.89 12.28
CA ARG A 88 -1.45 5.68 11.39
C ARG A 88 -1.31 5.11 9.99
N LEU A 89 -1.53 3.80 9.82
CA LEU A 89 -1.34 3.11 8.55
C LEU A 89 -2.67 2.51 8.07
N GLY A 90 -3.03 2.74 6.81
CA GLY A 90 -4.01 1.93 6.10
C GLY A 90 -3.30 0.84 5.32
N PHE A 91 -3.87 -0.36 5.23
CA PHE A 91 -3.28 -1.44 4.45
C PHE A 91 -4.33 -2.13 3.58
N VAL A 92 -4.01 -2.25 2.27
CA VAL A 92 -4.81 -2.94 1.26
C VAL A 92 -3.96 -4.07 0.69
N PHE A 93 -4.44 -5.31 0.85
CA PHE A 93 -3.77 -6.52 0.37
C PHE A 93 -4.34 -6.99 -0.97
N GLN A 94 -3.58 -7.78 -1.70
CA GLN A 94 -4.01 -8.42 -2.94
C GLN A 94 -5.22 -9.35 -2.70
N ASP A 95 -5.20 -10.15 -1.63
CA ASP A 95 -6.23 -11.16 -1.31
C ASP A 95 -7.36 -10.60 -0.43
N PHE A 96 -7.59 -9.28 -0.46
CA PHE A 96 -8.63 -8.55 0.29
C PHE A 96 -8.51 -8.66 1.82
N ASN A 97 -8.16 -9.82 2.35
CA ASN A 97 -8.05 -10.15 3.79
C ASN A 97 -9.31 -9.72 4.59
N LEU A 98 -10.49 -9.94 4.01
CA LEU A 98 -11.77 -9.76 4.70
C LEU A 98 -12.06 -10.99 5.57
N LEU A 99 -12.73 -10.75 6.70
CA LEU A 99 -13.21 -11.82 7.57
C LEU A 99 -14.58 -12.28 7.08
N ASP A 100 -14.67 -13.51 6.57
CA ASP A 100 -15.89 -14.06 5.98
C ASP A 100 -17.03 -14.24 7.00
N THR A 101 -16.70 -14.30 8.29
CA THR A 101 -17.65 -14.40 9.39
C THR A 101 -18.27 -13.06 9.80
N LEU A 102 -17.77 -11.96 9.27
CA LEU A 102 -18.24 -10.59 9.54
C LEU A 102 -18.94 -10.02 8.31
N SER A 103 -19.98 -9.22 8.53
CA SER A 103 -20.60 -8.44 7.46
C SER A 103 -19.61 -7.46 6.82
N VAL A 104 -19.93 -6.91 5.65
CA VAL A 104 -19.17 -5.81 5.03
C VAL A 104 -19.02 -4.65 5.99
N LYS A 105 -20.12 -4.25 6.66
CA LYS A 105 -20.12 -3.20 7.67
C LYS A 105 -19.14 -3.50 8.80
N ASP A 106 -19.18 -4.70 9.36
CA ASP A 106 -18.35 -5.08 10.49
C ASP A 106 -16.87 -5.19 10.10
N ASN A 107 -16.56 -5.68 8.90
CA ASN A 107 -15.20 -5.63 8.35
C ASN A 107 -14.65 -4.21 8.28
N ILE A 108 -15.46 -3.24 7.79
CA ILE A 108 -15.05 -1.83 7.70
C ILE A 108 -14.88 -1.23 9.09
N LEU A 109 -15.79 -1.52 10.02
CA LEU A 109 -15.78 -0.97 11.38
C LEU A 109 -14.67 -1.55 12.27
N LEU A 110 -14.12 -2.71 11.94
CA LEU A 110 -13.20 -3.46 12.80
C LEU A 110 -12.06 -2.60 13.39
N PRO A 111 -11.33 -1.77 12.61
CA PRO A 111 -10.27 -0.92 13.16
C PRO A 111 -10.77 0.09 14.20
N LEU A 112 -11.97 0.63 14.01
CA LEU A 112 -12.56 1.61 14.94
C LEU A 112 -13.03 0.93 16.23
N VAL A 113 -13.62 -0.28 16.13
CA VAL A 113 -14.03 -1.10 17.28
C VAL A 113 -12.80 -1.43 18.14
N LEU A 114 -11.71 -1.89 17.51
CA LEU A 114 -10.45 -2.17 18.21
C LEU A 114 -9.80 -0.92 18.82
N SER A 115 -10.10 0.26 18.29
CA SER A 115 -9.70 1.57 18.85
C SER A 115 -10.70 2.12 19.88
N ARG A 116 -11.74 1.37 20.23
CA ARG A 116 -12.77 1.73 21.20
C ARG A 116 -13.44 3.09 20.88
N ARG A 117 -13.67 3.38 19.60
CA ARG A 117 -14.34 4.62 19.18
C ARG A 117 -15.83 4.57 19.57
N PRO A 118 -16.47 5.73 19.86
CA PRO A 118 -17.89 5.79 20.18
C PRO A 118 -18.76 5.28 19.01
N LEU A 119 -19.78 4.48 19.29
CA LEU A 119 -20.66 3.87 18.28
C LEU A 119 -21.25 4.89 17.30
N LYS A 120 -21.75 6.02 17.80
CA LYS A 120 -22.32 7.08 16.95
C LYS A 120 -21.31 7.59 15.92
N GLN A 121 -20.06 7.81 16.32
CA GLN A 121 -18.97 8.23 15.40
C GLN A 121 -18.68 7.15 14.36
N MET A 122 -18.58 5.89 14.78
CA MET A 122 -18.33 4.76 13.88
C MET A 122 -19.41 4.64 12.81
N MET A 123 -20.70 4.74 13.20
CA MET A 123 -21.83 4.64 12.27
C MET A 123 -21.84 5.80 11.27
N THR A 124 -21.52 7.02 11.68
CA THR A 124 -21.39 8.15 10.76
C THR A 124 -20.25 7.96 9.77
N GLN A 125 -19.10 7.46 10.22
CA GLN A 125 -17.94 7.24 9.36
C GLN A 125 -18.18 6.12 8.34
N VAL A 126 -18.79 4.99 8.75
CA VAL A 126 -19.07 3.89 7.81
C VAL A 126 -20.10 4.29 6.76
N ASP A 127 -21.14 5.07 7.14
CA ASP A 127 -22.12 5.59 6.18
C ASP A 127 -21.45 6.47 5.12
N ALA A 128 -20.64 7.43 5.54
CA ALA A 128 -19.94 8.35 4.65
C ALA A 128 -18.98 7.60 3.69
N ILE A 129 -18.12 6.73 4.21
CA ILE A 129 -17.11 6.06 3.41
C ILE A 129 -17.72 5.02 2.47
N SER A 130 -18.78 4.32 2.90
CA SER A 130 -19.47 3.34 2.07
C SER A 130 -20.19 3.98 0.87
N ARG A 131 -20.73 5.18 1.03
CA ARG A 131 -21.31 5.97 -0.06
C ARG A 131 -20.23 6.45 -1.02
N GLN A 132 -19.13 7.02 -0.48
CA GLN A 132 -17.99 7.48 -1.28
C GLN A 132 -17.43 6.38 -2.18
N LEU A 133 -17.34 5.14 -1.67
CA LEU A 133 -16.78 4.00 -2.40
C LEU A 133 -17.82 3.17 -3.17
N GLY A 134 -19.09 3.58 -3.18
CA GLY A 134 -20.17 2.91 -3.91
C GLY A 134 -20.49 1.51 -3.38
N ILE A 135 -20.32 1.27 -2.08
CA ILE A 135 -20.55 -0.03 -1.43
C ILE A 135 -21.63 0.04 -0.32
N HIS A 136 -22.36 1.16 -0.23
CA HIS A 136 -23.33 1.36 0.82
C HIS A 136 -24.44 0.30 0.84
N SER A 137 -24.92 -0.11 -0.33
CA SER A 137 -25.95 -1.16 -0.48
C SER A 137 -25.46 -2.57 -0.11
N LEU A 138 -24.15 -2.72 0.14
CA LEU A 138 -23.53 -3.99 0.46
C LEU A 138 -23.27 -4.18 1.97
N LEU A 139 -23.53 -3.16 2.81
CA LEU A 139 -23.12 -3.13 4.21
C LEU A 139 -23.60 -4.33 5.04
N GLU A 140 -24.81 -4.83 4.76
CA GLU A 140 -25.40 -5.97 5.47
C GLU A 140 -25.05 -7.34 4.82
N LYS A 141 -24.34 -7.36 3.68
CA LYS A 141 -23.88 -8.58 3.03
C LYS A 141 -22.60 -9.10 3.66
N TYR A 142 -22.28 -10.35 3.35
CA TYR A 142 -21.02 -10.99 3.74
C TYR A 142 -20.04 -11.02 2.57
N PRO A 143 -18.71 -11.17 2.80
CA PRO A 143 -17.72 -11.20 1.74
C PRO A 143 -17.99 -12.24 0.64
N TYR A 144 -18.51 -13.41 0.96
CA TYR A 144 -18.84 -14.45 -0.03
C TYR A 144 -20.03 -14.11 -0.92
N GLU A 145 -20.81 -13.07 -0.61
CA GLU A 145 -21.98 -12.62 -1.38
C GLU A 145 -21.67 -11.51 -2.39
N ILE A 146 -20.42 -11.03 -2.42
CA ILE A 146 -20.01 -9.87 -3.23
C ILE A 146 -18.85 -10.22 -4.17
N SER A 147 -18.74 -9.47 -5.29
CA SER A 147 -17.69 -9.69 -6.29
C SER A 147 -16.29 -9.32 -5.78
N GLY A 148 -15.23 -9.79 -6.47
CA GLY A 148 -13.84 -9.46 -6.14
C GLY A 148 -13.58 -7.95 -6.11
N GLY A 149 -14.04 -7.19 -7.10
CA GLY A 149 -13.90 -5.73 -7.12
C GLY A 149 -14.68 -5.03 -5.98
N GLN A 150 -15.82 -5.61 -5.56
CA GLN A 150 -16.54 -5.11 -4.38
C GLN A 150 -15.78 -5.43 -3.10
N LYS A 151 -15.22 -6.64 -2.95
CA LYS A 151 -14.36 -7.02 -1.81
C LYS A 151 -13.19 -6.07 -1.67
N GLN A 152 -12.55 -5.71 -2.80
CA GLN A 152 -11.41 -4.80 -2.76
C GLN A 152 -11.80 -3.39 -2.32
N ARG A 153 -12.95 -2.87 -2.79
CA ARG A 153 -13.47 -1.59 -2.29
C ARG A 153 -13.80 -1.62 -0.81
N VAL A 154 -14.30 -2.74 -0.28
CA VAL A 154 -14.49 -2.96 1.16
C VAL A 154 -13.16 -2.96 1.91
N ALA A 155 -12.12 -3.60 1.37
CA ALA A 155 -10.78 -3.60 1.95
C ALA A 155 -10.18 -2.18 1.97
N VAL A 156 -10.37 -1.40 0.91
CA VAL A 156 -9.99 0.03 0.88
C VAL A 156 -10.77 0.83 1.93
N ALA A 157 -12.11 0.66 2.03
CA ALA A 157 -12.92 1.32 3.05
C ALA A 157 -12.40 1.05 4.46
N ARG A 158 -12.12 -0.22 4.77
CA ARG A 158 -11.53 -0.65 6.05
C ARG A 158 -10.17 0.01 6.30
N ALA A 159 -9.35 0.12 5.26
CA ALA A 159 -8.01 0.69 5.38
C ALA A 159 -8.01 2.20 5.66
N ILE A 160 -8.99 2.95 5.11
CA ILE A 160 -9.01 4.42 5.23
C ILE A 160 -9.99 4.96 6.29
N ILE A 161 -10.83 4.11 6.90
CA ILE A 161 -11.85 4.57 7.86
C ILE A 161 -11.24 5.21 9.12
N THR A 162 -10.02 4.84 9.49
CA THR A 162 -9.27 5.44 10.60
C THR A 162 -8.61 6.76 10.21
N GLN A 163 -8.69 7.20 8.95
CA GLN A 163 -8.00 8.37 8.41
C GLN A 163 -6.47 8.26 8.61
N PRO A 164 -5.84 7.21 8.09
CA PRO A 164 -4.42 6.97 8.29
C PRO A 164 -3.55 8.05 7.63
N GLU A 165 -2.32 8.21 8.10
CA GLU A 165 -1.36 9.14 7.51
C GLU A 165 -0.91 8.69 6.12
N ILE A 166 -0.80 7.37 5.90
CA ILE A 166 -0.43 6.77 4.63
C ILE A 166 -1.24 5.49 4.37
N LEU A 167 -1.67 5.30 3.13
CA LEU A 167 -2.28 4.08 2.62
C LEU A 167 -1.21 3.26 1.89
N LEU A 168 -0.91 2.08 2.41
CA LEU A 168 -0.02 1.09 1.81
C LEU A 168 -0.86 0.07 1.05
N ALA A 169 -0.55 -0.18 -0.23
CA ALA A 169 -1.29 -1.13 -1.06
C ALA A 169 -0.31 -2.14 -1.67
N ASP A 170 -0.56 -3.44 -1.47
CA ASP A 170 0.21 -4.54 -2.03
C ASP A 170 -0.58 -5.19 -3.15
N GLU A 171 -0.19 -4.97 -4.41
CA GLU A 171 -0.82 -5.51 -5.62
C GLU A 171 -2.36 -5.39 -5.61
N PRO A 172 -2.95 -4.22 -5.35
CA PRO A 172 -4.38 -4.10 -5.05
C PRO A 172 -5.30 -4.50 -6.21
N THR A 173 -4.77 -4.60 -7.43
CA THR A 173 -5.50 -5.01 -8.64
C THR A 173 -5.20 -6.44 -9.08
N GLY A 174 -4.25 -7.13 -8.42
CA GLY A 174 -3.71 -8.41 -8.88
C GLY A 174 -4.72 -9.57 -8.95
N ALA A 175 -5.79 -9.52 -8.14
CA ALA A 175 -6.86 -10.53 -8.12
C ALA A 175 -8.11 -10.12 -8.91
N LEU A 176 -8.06 -9.01 -9.68
CA LEU A 176 -9.23 -8.41 -10.34
C LEU A 176 -9.15 -8.52 -11.87
N ASP A 177 -10.32 -8.58 -12.51
CA ASP A 177 -10.43 -8.36 -13.95
C ASP A 177 -10.11 -6.91 -14.34
N SER A 178 -9.88 -6.66 -15.64
CA SER A 178 -9.47 -5.34 -16.14
C SER A 178 -10.47 -4.22 -15.83
N LYS A 179 -11.79 -4.50 -15.89
CA LYS A 179 -12.83 -3.51 -15.61
C LYS A 179 -12.86 -3.16 -14.11
N SER A 180 -12.80 -4.18 -13.27
CA SER A 180 -12.75 -4.01 -11.80
C SER A 180 -11.47 -3.31 -11.37
N SER A 181 -10.33 -3.60 -12.01
CA SER A 181 -9.05 -2.95 -11.79
C SER A 181 -9.12 -1.45 -12.10
N ALA A 182 -9.63 -1.07 -13.28
CA ALA A 182 -9.80 0.33 -13.65
C ALA A 182 -10.69 1.09 -12.65
N ALA A 183 -11.86 0.50 -12.30
CA ALA A 183 -12.77 1.11 -11.33
C ALA A 183 -12.16 1.23 -9.92
N LEU A 184 -11.26 0.33 -9.54
CA LEU A 184 -10.53 0.43 -8.28
C LEU A 184 -9.46 1.55 -8.33
N LEU A 185 -8.74 1.67 -9.44
CA LEU A 185 -7.74 2.73 -9.61
C LEU A 185 -8.40 4.12 -9.59
N ASP A 186 -9.60 4.28 -10.17
CA ASP A 186 -10.38 5.52 -10.05
C ASP A 186 -10.71 5.84 -8.58
N VAL A 187 -10.94 4.82 -7.75
CA VAL A 187 -11.11 4.99 -6.29
C VAL A 187 -9.82 5.48 -5.63
N PHE A 188 -8.65 4.93 -5.97
CA PHE A 188 -7.37 5.39 -5.45
C PHE A 188 -7.08 6.84 -5.85
N ASP A 189 -7.35 7.22 -7.10
CA ASP A 189 -7.20 8.60 -7.58
C ASP A 189 -8.12 9.55 -6.79
N ALA A 190 -9.39 9.19 -6.61
CA ALA A 190 -10.34 9.99 -5.83
C ALA A 190 -9.89 10.16 -4.37
N ILE A 191 -9.38 9.12 -3.74
CA ILE A 191 -8.84 9.17 -2.38
C ILE A 191 -7.59 10.06 -2.32
N ASN A 192 -6.68 9.96 -3.29
CA ASN A 192 -5.48 10.80 -3.33
C ASN A 192 -5.82 12.29 -3.53
N THR A 193 -6.84 12.62 -4.34
CA THR A 193 -7.29 14.01 -4.53
C THR A 193 -7.84 14.65 -3.26
N THR A 194 -8.30 13.85 -2.28
CA THR A 194 -8.67 14.35 -0.96
C THR A 194 -7.48 14.58 -0.02
N GLY A 195 -6.25 14.37 -0.50
CA GLY A 195 -5.00 14.58 0.25
C GLY A 195 -4.43 13.34 0.92
N GLN A 196 -5.03 12.15 0.72
CA GLN A 196 -4.48 10.90 1.25
C GLN A 196 -3.18 10.55 0.54
N THR A 197 -2.12 10.33 1.32
CA THR A 197 -0.86 9.79 0.78
C THR A 197 -1.00 8.30 0.50
N ILE A 198 -0.55 7.86 -0.68
CA ILE A 198 -0.65 6.47 -1.15
C ILE A 198 0.72 5.97 -1.58
N LEU A 199 1.09 4.78 -1.10
CA LEU A 199 2.23 4.02 -1.59
C LEU A 199 1.74 2.65 -2.03
N MET A 200 1.84 2.38 -3.33
CA MET A 200 1.34 1.16 -3.97
C MET A 200 2.49 0.33 -4.51
N VAL A 201 2.57 -0.93 -4.15
CA VAL A 201 3.41 -1.92 -4.84
C VAL A 201 2.58 -2.55 -5.95
N THR A 202 3.11 -2.61 -7.17
CA THR A 202 2.40 -3.23 -8.28
C THR A 202 3.34 -3.69 -9.40
N HIS A 203 2.93 -4.75 -10.10
CA HIS A 203 3.51 -5.19 -11.38
C HIS A 203 2.76 -4.59 -12.58
N SER A 204 1.60 -3.98 -12.36
CA SER A 204 0.78 -3.40 -13.42
C SER A 204 1.29 -2.03 -13.84
N THR A 205 1.79 -1.90 -15.08
CA THR A 205 2.15 -0.60 -15.67
C THR A 205 0.96 0.35 -15.70
N ALA A 206 -0.24 -0.16 -15.97
CA ALA A 206 -1.47 0.65 -15.96
C ALA A 206 -1.79 1.18 -14.54
N ALA A 207 -1.57 0.40 -13.49
CA ALA A 207 -1.75 0.87 -12.13
C ALA A 207 -0.69 1.91 -11.74
N ALA A 208 0.57 1.66 -12.10
CA ALA A 208 1.68 2.57 -11.80
C ALA A 208 1.58 3.90 -12.56
N SER A 209 1.02 3.93 -13.79
CA SER A 209 0.88 5.16 -14.59
C SER A 209 -0.10 6.17 -13.98
N ARG A 210 -0.95 5.74 -13.04
CA ARG A 210 -1.82 6.64 -12.24
C ARG A 210 -1.02 7.44 -11.20
N ALA A 211 0.08 6.88 -10.69
CA ALA A 211 0.86 7.49 -9.63
C ALA A 211 1.56 8.79 -10.09
N LYS A 212 1.80 9.69 -9.15
CA LYS A 212 2.58 10.94 -9.37
C LYS A 212 4.07 10.65 -9.51
N ARG A 213 4.53 9.53 -8.95
CA ARG A 213 5.93 9.10 -8.99
C ARG A 213 6.00 7.58 -8.99
N VAL A 214 6.90 7.01 -9.78
CA VAL A 214 7.17 5.58 -9.84
C VAL A 214 8.61 5.34 -9.42
N LEU A 215 8.81 4.44 -8.46
CA LEU A 215 10.10 3.96 -7.99
C LEU A 215 10.33 2.56 -8.54
N PHE A 216 11.50 2.29 -9.10
CA PHE A 216 11.88 0.97 -9.61
C PHE A 216 12.89 0.33 -8.67
N ILE A 217 12.58 -0.87 -8.19
CA ILE A 217 13.48 -1.67 -7.36
C ILE A 217 14.02 -2.85 -8.17
N LYS A 218 15.34 -2.96 -8.24
CA LYS A 218 16.07 -4.08 -8.85
C LYS A 218 17.11 -4.59 -7.85
N ASP A 219 17.15 -5.89 -7.63
CA ASP A 219 18.13 -6.55 -6.76
C ASP A 219 18.32 -5.92 -5.37
N GLY A 220 17.22 -5.45 -4.77
CA GLY A 220 17.23 -4.86 -3.44
C GLY A 220 17.75 -3.43 -3.36
N ILE A 221 17.89 -2.72 -4.48
CA ILE A 221 18.27 -1.30 -4.56
C ILE A 221 17.24 -0.49 -5.32
N LEU A 222 17.20 0.81 -5.06
CA LEU A 222 16.45 1.77 -5.87
C LEU A 222 17.21 1.99 -7.18
N TYR A 223 16.70 1.42 -8.28
CA TYR A 223 17.34 1.46 -9.59
C TYR A 223 17.08 2.78 -10.33
N ASN A 224 15.81 3.21 -10.38
CA ASN A 224 15.38 4.41 -11.11
C ASN A 224 14.11 4.99 -10.51
N GLN A 225 13.76 6.21 -10.90
CA GLN A 225 12.49 6.84 -10.56
C GLN A 225 11.99 7.72 -11.70
N ILE A 226 10.68 7.73 -11.89
CA ILE A 226 9.98 8.55 -12.88
C ILE A 226 8.97 9.44 -12.16
N PHE A 227 8.96 10.72 -12.51
CA PHE A 227 7.97 11.68 -12.03
C PHE A 227 6.96 11.97 -13.13
N LYS A 228 5.68 12.00 -12.79
CA LYS A 228 4.60 12.28 -13.73
C LYS A 228 4.66 13.72 -14.26
N GLY A 229 4.79 14.71 -13.36
CA GLY A 229 4.74 16.11 -13.76
C GLY A 229 3.50 16.39 -14.61
N ASP A 230 3.69 17.01 -15.77
CA ASP A 230 2.63 17.32 -16.73
C ASP A 230 2.35 16.20 -17.76
N LYS A 231 2.96 15.03 -17.59
CA LYS A 231 2.78 13.88 -18.48
C LYS A 231 1.37 13.31 -18.35
N SER A 232 0.79 12.94 -19.50
CA SER A 232 -0.43 12.15 -19.54
C SER A 232 -0.21 10.75 -18.98
N GLU A 233 -1.29 10.06 -18.64
CA GLU A 233 -1.23 8.66 -18.20
C GLU A 233 -0.60 7.76 -19.27
N HIS A 234 -0.90 8.01 -20.54
CA HIS A 234 -0.31 7.26 -21.67
C HIS A 234 1.21 7.46 -21.78
N GLN A 235 1.70 8.69 -21.62
CA GLN A 235 3.15 8.98 -21.61
C GLN A 235 3.84 8.31 -20.43
N MET A 236 3.22 8.35 -19.24
CA MET A 236 3.73 7.61 -18.07
C MET A 236 3.78 6.10 -18.33
N PHE A 237 2.71 5.54 -18.90
CA PHE A 237 2.66 4.11 -19.24
C PHE A 237 3.82 3.72 -20.17
N GLN A 238 4.08 4.52 -21.22
CA GLN A 238 5.17 4.26 -22.16
C GLN A 238 6.54 4.32 -21.47
N GLU A 239 6.81 5.38 -20.72
CA GLU A 239 8.10 5.57 -20.05
C GLU A 239 8.37 4.49 -18.99
N ILE A 240 7.32 4.03 -18.27
CA ILE A 240 7.41 2.90 -17.35
C ILE A 240 7.73 1.61 -18.10
N SER A 241 7.06 1.36 -19.24
CA SER A 241 7.29 0.15 -20.06
C SER A 241 8.71 0.11 -20.62
N ASP A 242 9.21 1.25 -21.11
CA ASP A 242 10.58 1.38 -21.61
C ASP A 242 11.61 1.13 -20.50
N THR A 243 11.37 1.68 -19.31
CA THR A 243 12.25 1.45 -18.15
C THR A 243 12.27 -0.01 -17.72
N LEU A 244 11.12 -0.68 -17.67
CA LEU A 244 11.06 -2.12 -17.34
C LEU A 244 11.79 -2.96 -18.36
N THR A 245 11.69 -2.62 -19.66
CA THR A 245 12.41 -3.29 -20.74
C THR A 245 13.93 -3.11 -20.61
N ALA A 246 14.38 -1.88 -20.31
CA ALA A 246 15.79 -1.59 -20.05
C ALA A 246 16.31 -2.37 -18.83
N MET A 247 15.55 -2.41 -17.74
CA MET A 247 15.91 -3.20 -16.55
C MET A 247 16.09 -4.69 -16.84
N ALA A 248 15.23 -5.27 -17.68
CA ALA A 248 15.30 -6.68 -18.05
C ALA A 248 16.50 -6.97 -18.98
N SER A 249 16.89 -6.04 -19.85
CA SER A 249 18.00 -6.23 -20.80
C SER A 249 19.39 -6.16 -20.16
N GLU A 250 19.54 -5.56 -18.98
CA GLU A 250 20.82 -5.51 -18.24
C GLU A 250 21.17 -6.81 -17.49
N VAL A 251 20.36 -7.85 -17.62
CA VAL A 251 20.56 -9.16 -16.94
C VAL A 251 21.34 -10.16 -17.81
N ASN A 252 21.74 -9.79 -19.06
CA ASN A 252 22.48 -10.64 -19.99
C ASN A 252 23.96 -10.28 -20.05
#